data_c9408f27b4d65ca9196e1184396fb7ab
#
_entry.id   c9408f27b4d65ca9196e1184396fb7ab
#
_cell.length_a   1.000
_cell.length_b   1.000
_cell.length_c   1.000
_cell.angle_alpha   90.00
_cell.angle_beta   90.00
_cell.angle_gamma   90.00
#
_symmetry.space_group_name_H-M   'P 1'
#
loop_
_entity.id
_entity.type
_entity.pdbx_description
1 polymer ?
#
loop_
_entity_poly.entity_id
_entity_poly.type
_entity_poly.pdbx_seq_one_letter_code
_entity_poly.pdbx_strand_id
1 'polypeptide(L)'
;MLKRFFTAFAAFVGLIIPGSFGLALLAAPARPAPAPLDPPGCEQNLKSAGASVAAMQMRVQNSGRDVAQKCTLTRLYFLEVVKARAVTALCKNGADRDSELGRLDADVENINSSIASQCN
;
A
#
# COMPACT_ATOMS: atom_id res chain seq x y z
N MET A 1 -16.92 36.47 30.99
CA MET A 1 -17.52 37.55 30.21
C MET A 1 -17.70 37.05 28.80
N LEU A 2 -18.88 36.64 28.45
CA LEU A 2 -20.00 37.35 27.79
C LEU A 2 -19.72 37.51 26.29
N LYS A 3 -20.46 37.07 25.36
CA LYS A 3 -21.89 37.06 24.99
C LYS A 3 -21.96 36.30 23.65
N ARG A 4 -22.75 35.27 23.52
CA ARG A 4 -24.08 35.25 22.90
C ARG A 4 -24.18 36.13 21.64
N PHE A 5 -24.23 35.50 20.48
CA PHE A 5 -25.11 35.98 19.40
C PHE A 5 -25.78 34.76 18.75
N PHE A 6 -27.00 34.56 19.21
CA PHE A 6 -28.05 33.88 18.47
C PHE A 6 -28.52 34.87 17.40
N THR A 7 -28.52 34.48 16.15
CA THR A 7 -29.45 35.11 15.20
C THR A 7 -30.04 34.00 14.32
N ALA A 8 -31.29 33.77 14.59
CA ALA A 8 -32.19 33.00 13.75
C ALA A 8 -32.33 33.67 12.37
N PHE A 9 -32.32 32.86 11.32
CA PHE A 9 -32.94 33.28 10.09
C PHE A 9 -33.91 32.18 9.63
N ALA A 10 -35.14 32.67 9.51
CA ALA A 10 -36.36 31.93 9.22
C ALA A 10 -36.40 31.47 7.75
N ALA A 11 -37.04 30.34 7.60
CA ALA A 11 -38.01 29.98 6.56
C ALA A 11 -37.79 30.51 5.14
N PHE A 12 -37.45 29.63 4.23
CA PHE A 12 -37.94 29.70 2.86
C PHE A 12 -38.72 28.41 2.54
N VAL A 13 -40.01 28.61 2.50
CA VAL A 13 -41.03 27.65 2.04
C VAL A 13 -40.97 27.61 0.51
N GLY A 14 -40.97 26.38 -0.04
CA GLY A 14 -41.65 26.10 -1.29
C GLY A 14 -40.84 26.16 -2.55
N LEU A 15 -40.51 25.00 -3.08
CA LEU A 15 -40.97 24.63 -4.42
C LEU A 15 -40.81 23.12 -4.61
N ILE A 16 -41.93 22.42 -4.59
CA ILE A 16 -42.03 21.01 -4.95
C ILE A 16 -41.85 20.92 -6.47
N ILE A 17 -40.75 20.38 -6.94
CA ILE A 17 -40.60 19.95 -8.32
C ILE A 17 -40.56 18.42 -8.30
N PRO A 18 -41.56 17.69 -8.78
CA PRO A 18 -41.50 16.28 -9.02
C PRO A 18 -40.78 16.07 -10.37
N GLY A 19 -39.46 16.16 -10.36
CA GLY A 19 -38.62 15.75 -11.47
C GLY A 19 -38.03 14.40 -11.15
N SER A 20 -38.63 13.34 -11.65
CA SER A 20 -38.09 12.01 -11.67
C SER A 20 -36.84 11.97 -12.56
N PHE A 21 -35.71 12.45 -12.06
CA PHE A 21 -34.43 12.13 -12.65
C PHE A 21 -34.03 10.76 -12.16
N GLY A 22 -34.39 9.76 -12.95
CA GLY A 22 -33.79 8.44 -12.83
C GLY A 22 -32.24 8.59 -12.92
N LEU A 23 -31.59 8.57 -11.79
CA LEU A 23 -30.14 8.30 -11.74
C LEU A 23 -29.95 6.87 -12.24
N ALA A 24 -29.75 6.71 -13.55
CA ALA A 24 -29.13 5.53 -14.08
C ALA A 24 -27.69 5.52 -13.50
N LEU A 25 -27.51 4.82 -12.40
CA LEU A 25 -26.19 4.37 -11.95
C LEU A 25 -25.63 3.54 -13.11
N LEU A 26 -24.84 4.19 -13.96
CA LEU A 26 -23.95 3.53 -14.88
C LEU A 26 -22.94 2.76 -13.99
N ALA A 27 -23.31 1.54 -13.64
CA ALA A 27 -22.37 0.59 -13.07
C ALA A 27 -21.24 0.45 -14.10
N ALA A 28 -20.14 1.15 -13.85
CA ALA A 28 -18.94 0.93 -14.64
C ALA A 28 -18.62 -0.56 -14.58
N PRO A 29 -18.39 -1.24 -15.74
CA PRO A 29 -18.06 -2.64 -15.72
C PRO A 29 -16.82 -2.80 -14.84
N ALA A 30 -16.96 -3.62 -13.79
CA ALA A 30 -15.83 -3.97 -12.93
C ALA A 30 -14.73 -4.50 -13.86
N ARG A 31 -13.56 -3.85 -13.87
CA ARG A 31 -12.42 -4.37 -14.60
C ARG A 31 -12.14 -5.77 -14.06
N PRO A 32 -12.04 -6.78 -14.93
CA PRO A 32 -11.65 -8.11 -14.47
C PRO A 32 -10.29 -7.97 -13.76
N ALA A 33 -10.19 -8.57 -12.58
CA ALA A 33 -8.92 -8.66 -11.89
C ALA A 33 -7.87 -9.26 -12.84
N PRO A 34 -6.62 -8.76 -12.86
CA PRO A 34 -5.58 -9.34 -13.70
C PRO A 34 -5.51 -10.83 -13.39
N ALA A 35 -5.49 -11.65 -14.44
CA ALA A 35 -5.37 -13.08 -14.31
C ALA A 35 -4.11 -13.41 -13.49
N PRO A 36 -4.18 -14.35 -12.53
CA PRO A 36 -2.99 -14.78 -11.81
C PRO A 36 -1.93 -15.24 -12.79
N LEU A 37 -0.67 -14.91 -12.53
CA LEU A 37 0.46 -15.40 -13.31
C LEU A 37 0.41 -16.93 -13.37
N ASP A 38 0.91 -17.51 -14.46
CA ASP A 38 1.02 -18.97 -14.59
C ASP A 38 1.65 -19.59 -13.33
N PRO A 39 1.07 -20.64 -12.74
CA PRO A 39 1.59 -21.29 -11.56
C PRO A 39 3.10 -21.54 -11.56
N PRO A 40 3.73 -22.05 -12.65
CA PRO A 40 5.18 -22.22 -12.72
C PRO A 40 5.95 -20.89 -12.65
N GLY A 41 5.44 -19.85 -13.30
CA GLY A 41 6.03 -18.51 -13.25
C GLY A 41 5.91 -17.88 -11.87
N CYS A 42 4.79 -18.09 -11.20
CA CYS A 42 4.58 -17.61 -9.85
C CYS A 42 5.51 -18.24 -8.82
N GLU A 43 5.73 -19.53 -8.87
CA GLU A 43 6.67 -20.21 -7.96
C GLU A 43 8.09 -19.65 -8.12
N GLN A 44 8.57 -19.53 -9.35
CA GLN A 44 9.89 -18.96 -9.61
C GLN A 44 9.99 -17.51 -9.19
N ASN A 45 8.97 -16.69 -9.45
CA ASN A 45 8.94 -15.28 -9.07
C ASN A 45 8.93 -15.10 -7.55
N LEU A 46 8.13 -15.89 -6.81
CA LEU A 46 8.11 -15.89 -5.36
C LEU A 46 9.47 -16.27 -4.78
N LYS A 47 10.09 -17.34 -5.29
CA LYS A 47 11.40 -17.79 -4.86
C LYS A 47 12.48 -16.73 -5.13
N SER A 48 12.48 -16.14 -6.32
CA SER A 48 13.42 -15.08 -6.70
C SER A 48 13.26 -13.83 -5.85
N ALA A 49 12.01 -13.38 -5.62
CA ALA A 49 11.71 -12.23 -4.78
C ALA A 49 12.19 -12.45 -3.33
N GLY A 50 11.90 -13.62 -2.76
CA GLY A 50 12.36 -13.98 -1.42
C GLY A 50 13.88 -14.01 -1.30
N ALA A 51 14.57 -14.58 -2.30
CA ALA A 51 16.04 -14.59 -2.34
C ALA A 51 16.63 -13.17 -2.44
N SER A 52 16.03 -12.29 -3.25
CA SER A 52 16.47 -10.90 -3.38
C SER A 52 16.33 -10.13 -2.08
N VAL A 53 15.19 -10.28 -1.41
CA VAL A 53 14.93 -9.65 -0.09
C VAL A 53 15.98 -10.13 0.93
N ALA A 54 16.21 -11.45 1.05
CA ALA A 54 17.18 -12.00 1.96
C ALA A 54 18.62 -11.52 1.68
N ALA A 55 19.01 -11.48 0.41
CA ALA A 55 20.34 -11.00 -0.01
C ALA A 55 20.55 -9.52 0.34
N MET A 56 19.53 -8.67 0.12
CA MET A 56 19.62 -7.25 0.46
C MET A 56 19.62 -7.02 1.96
N GLN A 57 18.82 -7.79 2.73
CA GLN A 57 18.83 -7.73 4.18
C GLN A 57 20.24 -8.02 4.74
N MET A 58 20.90 -9.06 4.25
CA MET A 58 22.26 -9.40 4.63
C MET A 58 23.27 -8.28 4.29
N ARG A 59 23.11 -7.64 3.12
CA ARG A 59 23.96 -6.50 2.75
C ARG A 59 23.80 -5.31 3.69
N VAL A 60 22.57 -4.99 4.10
CA VAL A 60 22.30 -3.93 5.07
C VAL A 60 22.93 -4.26 6.42
N GLN A 61 22.78 -5.51 6.90
CA GLN A 61 23.36 -5.96 8.16
C GLN A 61 24.89 -5.90 8.15
N ASN A 62 25.51 -6.20 7.02
CA ASN A 62 26.96 -6.23 6.85
C ASN A 62 27.59 -4.90 6.37
N SER A 63 26.79 -3.83 6.25
CA SER A 63 27.26 -2.53 5.71
C SER A 63 28.25 -1.77 6.59
N GLY A 64 28.56 -2.28 7.78
CA GLY A 64 29.51 -1.65 8.67
C GLY A 64 28.99 -0.34 9.28
N ARG A 65 29.93 0.60 9.56
CA ARG A 65 29.61 1.89 10.23
C ARG A 65 29.40 3.07 9.27
N ASP A 66 29.57 2.85 7.98
CA ASP A 66 29.35 3.90 6.99
C ASP A 66 27.85 4.17 6.83
N VAL A 67 27.42 5.32 7.34
CA VAL A 67 26.00 5.73 7.34
C VAL A 67 25.50 5.94 5.91
N ALA A 68 26.28 6.55 5.02
CA ALA A 68 25.88 6.81 3.65
C ALA A 68 25.68 5.50 2.87
N GLN A 69 26.61 4.56 3.01
CA GLN A 69 26.49 3.24 2.40
C GLN A 69 25.30 2.47 2.96
N LYS A 70 25.11 2.48 4.28
CA LYS A 70 23.98 1.83 4.94
C LYS A 70 22.66 2.38 4.46
N CYS A 71 22.51 3.71 4.35
CA CYS A 71 21.31 4.35 3.83
C CYS A 71 21.02 3.98 2.38
N THR A 72 22.04 3.92 1.52
CA THR A 72 21.88 3.48 0.14
C THR A 72 21.37 2.04 0.08
N LEU A 73 21.98 1.13 0.85
CA LEU A 73 21.57 -0.27 0.91
C LEU A 73 20.17 -0.45 1.51
N THR A 74 19.79 0.35 2.52
CA THR A 74 18.45 0.29 3.11
C THR A 74 17.39 0.73 2.11
N ARG A 75 17.65 1.75 1.29
CA ARG A 75 16.73 2.15 0.21
C ARG A 75 16.59 1.06 -0.87
N LEU A 76 17.67 0.39 -1.23
CA LEU A 76 17.61 -0.75 -2.16
C LEU A 76 16.85 -1.94 -1.55
N TYR A 77 17.05 -2.21 -0.27
CA TYR A 77 16.28 -3.23 0.46
C TYR A 77 14.78 -2.92 0.45
N PHE A 78 14.40 -1.68 0.70
CA PHE A 78 13.01 -1.21 0.59
C PHE A 78 12.41 -1.58 -0.76
N LEU A 79 13.11 -1.31 -1.86
CA LEU A 79 12.63 -1.63 -3.21
C LEU A 79 12.42 -3.13 -3.42
N GLU A 80 13.30 -3.98 -2.90
CA GLU A 80 13.14 -5.44 -3.02
C GLU A 80 11.95 -5.95 -2.20
N VAL A 81 11.69 -5.38 -1.01
CA VAL A 81 10.50 -5.74 -0.21
C VAL A 81 9.21 -5.31 -0.92
N VAL A 82 9.17 -4.12 -1.53
CA VAL A 82 8.01 -3.67 -2.31
C VAL A 82 7.77 -4.56 -3.53
N LYS A 83 8.82 -5.00 -4.23
CA LYS A 83 8.70 -5.97 -5.34
C LYS A 83 8.17 -7.31 -4.85
N ALA A 84 8.69 -7.84 -3.74
CA ALA A 84 8.23 -9.09 -3.15
C ALA A 84 6.75 -9.01 -2.76
N ARG A 85 6.30 -7.87 -2.21
CA ARG A 85 4.90 -7.61 -1.93
C ARG A 85 4.02 -7.69 -3.18
N ALA A 86 4.45 -7.06 -4.27
CA ALA A 86 3.71 -7.11 -5.54
C ALA A 86 3.61 -8.54 -6.09
N VAL A 87 4.69 -9.30 -6.08
CA VAL A 87 4.72 -10.71 -6.49
C VAL A 87 3.80 -11.56 -5.60
N THR A 88 3.83 -11.37 -4.29
CA THR A 88 2.95 -12.07 -3.34
C THR A 88 1.49 -11.78 -3.63
N ALA A 89 1.13 -10.52 -3.89
CA ALA A 89 -0.24 -10.12 -4.21
C ALA A 89 -0.76 -10.79 -5.49
N LEU A 90 0.11 -11.03 -6.47
CA LEU A 90 -0.25 -11.62 -7.76
C LEU A 90 -0.22 -13.16 -7.73
N CYS A 91 0.68 -13.75 -6.95
CA CYS A 91 1.01 -15.16 -7.04
C CYS A 91 0.49 -16.02 -5.88
N LYS A 92 0.11 -15.42 -4.76
CA LYS A 92 -0.48 -16.15 -3.62
C LYS A 92 -1.98 -15.91 -3.53
N ASN A 93 -2.67 -16.83 -2.85
CA ASN A 93 -4.12 -16.77 -2.66
C ASN A 93 -4.49 -17.05 -1.19
N GLY A 94 -5.70 -16.65 -0.80
CA GLY A 94 -6.30 -16.98 0.50
C GLY A 94 -5.51 -16.46 1.70
N ALA A 95 -5.60 -17.17 2.81
CA ALA A 95 -5.01 -16.79 4.09
C ALA A 95 -3.47 -16.66 4.03
N ASP A 96 -2.81 -17.49 3.25
CA ASP A 96 -1.35 -17.41 3.07
C ASP A 96 -0.92 -16.10 2.40
N ARG A 97 -1.71 -15.64 1.41
CA ARG A 97 -1.47 -14.33 0.78
C ARG A 97 -1.64 -13.21 1.80
N ASP A 98 -2.74 -13.23 2.54
CA ASP A 98 -3.08 -12.14 3.44
C ASP A 98 -2.08 -12.06 4.61
N SER A 99 -1.64 -13.19 5.13
CA SER A 99 -0.61 -13.26 6.16
C SER A 99 0.74 -12.73 5.65
N GLU A 100 1.17 -13.15 4.47
CA GLU A 100 2.44 -12.74 3.90
C GLU A 100 2.43 -11.24 3.51
N LEU A 101 1.31 -10.73 2.96
CA LEU A 101 1.15 -9.31 2.68
C LEU A 101 1.22 -8.48 3.96
N GLY A 102 0.55 -8.93 5.05
CA GLY A 102 0.63 -8.24 6.34
C GLY A 102 2.05 -8.16 6.89
N ARG A 103 2.84 -9.24 6.75
CA ARG A 103 4.25 -9.24 7.13
C ARG A 103 5.08 -8.28 6.28
N LEU A 104 4.92 -8.31 4.96
CA LEU A 104 5.64 -7.43 4.05
C LEU A 104 5.26 -5.96 4.22
N ASP A 105 4.00 -5.67 4.53
CA ASP A 105 3.54 -4.31 4.84
C ASP A 105 4.19 -3.78 6.12
N ALA A 106 4.31 -4.59 7.16
CA ALA A 106 5.02 -4.23 8.37
C ALA A 106 6.52 -3.99 8.10
N ASP A 107 7.16 -4.81 7.27
CA ASP A 107 8.56 -4.63 6.86
C ASP A 107 8.74 -3.30 6.09
N VAL A 108 7.84 -2.98 5.15
CA VAL A 108 7.84 -1.71 4.40
C VAL A 108 7.78 -0.52 5.36
N GLU A 109 6.89 -0.56 6.34
CA GLU A 109 6.71 0.52 7.31
C GLU A 109 7.96 0.68 8.20
N ASN A 110 8.52 -0.42 8.70
CA ASN A 110 9.72 -0.41 9.50
C ASN A 110 10.95 0.13 8.75
N ILE A 111 11.13 -0.30 7.49
CA ILE A 111 12.25 0.17 6.66
C ILE A 111 12.07 1.66 6.35
N ASN A 112 10.87 2.10 6.02
CA ASN A 112 10.58 3.50 5.73
C ASN A 112 10.85 4.40 6.94
N SER A 113 10.45 3.97 8.13
CA SER A 113 10.74 4.67 9.39
C SER A 113 12.24 4.74 9.67
N SER A 114 12.96 3.66 9.38
CA SER A 114 14.43 3.60 9.51
C SER A 114 15.12 4.57 8.54
N ILE A 115 14.67 4.64 7.29
CA ILE A 115 15.18 5.61 6.30
C ILE A 115 14.92 7.04 6.78
N ALA A 116 13.71 7.34 7.24
CA ALA A 116 13.35 8.67 7.69
C ALA A 116 14.16 9.14 8.90
N SER A 117 14.50 8.24 9.82
CA SER A 117 15.22 8.59 11.05
C SER A 117 16.75 8.58 10.90
N GLN A 118 17.30 7.77 10.01
CA GLN A 118 18.75 7.53 9.93
C GLN A 118 19.41 8.07 8.66
N CYS A 119 18.63 8.46 7.64
CA CYS A 119 19.13 8.78 6.31
C CYS A 119 18.87 10.23 5.86
N ASN A 120 18.69 11.12 6.82
CA ASN A 120 18.54 12.58 6.58
C ASN A 120 19.86 13.32 6.76
#